data_10290b36612ef1e1629376aed9117f58
#
_entry.id   10290b36612ef1e1629376aed9117f58
#
_cell.length_a   1.000
_cell.length_b   1.000
_cell.length_c   1.000
_cell.angle_alpha   90.00
_cell.angle_beta   90.00
_cell.angle_gamma   90.00
#
_symmetry.space_group_name_H-M   'P 1'
#
loop_
_entity.id
_entity.type
_entity.pdbx_description
1 polymer ?
#
loop_
_entity_poly.entity_id
_entity_poly.type
_entity_poly.pdbx_seq_one_letter_code
_entity_poly.pdbx_strand_id
1 'polypeptide(L)'
;MEHDREPRIKRFGVSFGWAALILAVSLFLPSCNKKVKWIDVDPTFSKYIDAYTTGTISKTAAIRIKLATDASTTHAVGEEVKESLFSFSPSVKGKAFWLDARTIEFKPEKWLTPDEMYEVSFKLGKVTNVPSKYADFRFSMKTVKPSFRLTDEGLRSSGVKNKMSLSGDLETADVEDGKQVEKLLIAQQNNSNLKISWQHND
;
A
#
# COMPACT_ATOMS: atom_id res chain seq x y z
N MET A 1 -35.91 61.66 43.95
CA MET A 1 -34.45 61.56 44.03
C MET A 1 -34.15 60.04 43.93
N GLU A 2 -34.06 59.54 42.72
CA GLU A 2 -33.82 58.13 42.42
C GLU A 2 -32.49 58.04 41.68
N HIS A 3 -31.54 57.34 42.27
CA HIS A 3 -30.16 57.29 41.85
C HIS A 3 -30.00 56.01 41.04
N ASP A 4 -30.05 56.14 39.72
CA ASP A 4 -29.88 55.09 38.74
C ASP A 4 -28.40 54.70 38.68
N ARG A 5 -28.09 53.43 39.05
CA ARG A 5 -26.73 52.87 38.95
C ARG A 5 -26.66 51.92 37.74
N GLU A 6 -26.11 52.38 36.67
CA GLU A 6 -25.77 51.54 35.54
C GLU A 6 -24.68 50.48 35.86
N PRO A 7 -24.81 49.24 35.41
CA PRO A 7 -23.78 48.22 35.59
C PRO A 7 -22.63 48.38 34.58
N ARG A 8 -21.42 48.56 35.09
CA ARG A 8 -20.18 48.57 34.30
C ARG A 8 -19.90 47.19 33.68
N ILE A 9 -20.12 47.02 32.39
CA ILE A 9 -19.67 45.85 31.61
C ILE A 9 -18.15 45.96 31.41
N LYS A 10 -17.39 45.05 32.09
CA LYS A 10 -15.95 44.88 31.83
C LYS A 10 -15.79 44.17 30.48
N ARG A 11 -15.35 44.91 29.47
CA ARG A 11 -14.87 44.35 28.21
C ARG A 11 -13.56 43.60 28.45
N PHE A 12 -13.58 42.28 28.43
CA PHE A 12 -12.38 41.44 28.31
C PHE A 12 -11.83 41.63 26.90
N GLY A 13 -10.79 42.42 26.77
CA GLY A 13 -10.00 42.50 25.55
C GLY A 13 -9.21 41.22 25.36
N VAL A 14 -9.75 40.27 24.60
CA VAL A 14 -8.98 39.13 24.08
C VAL A 14 -8.01 39.71 23.07
N SER A 15 -6.71 39.70 23.40
CA SER A 15 -5.67 40.27 22.56
C SER A 15 -5.59 39.48 21.24
N PHE A 16 -5.92 40.16 20.14
CA PHE A 16 -5.92 39.65 18.76
C PHE A 16 -4.55 39.08 18.31
N GLY A 17 -3.50 39.34 19.07
CA GLY A 17 -2.12 38.93 18.81
C GLY A 17 -1.88 37.42 19.00
N TRP A 18 -2.56 36.77 19.95
CA TRP A 18 -2.33 35.37 20.27
C TRP A 18 -3.02 34.41 19.25
N ALA A 19 -4.17 34.80 18.70
CA ALA A 19 -4.86 34.07 17.68
C ALA A 19 -4.08 34.06 16.35
N ALA A 20 -3.46 35.17 15.98
CA ALA A 20 -2.61 35.29 14.80
C ALA A 20 -1.30 34.49 14.94
N LEU A 21 -0.72 34.37 16.15
CA LEU A 21 0.49 33.56 16.38
C LEU A 21 0.24 32.06 16.25
N ILE A 22 -0.91 31.57 16.74
CA ILE A 22 -1.29 30.17 16.64
C ILE A 22 -1.59 29.77 15.17
N LEU A 23 -2.21 30.66 14.39
CA LEU A 23 -2.48 30.45 12.98
C LEU A 23 -1.20 30.42 12.12
N ALA A 24 -0.19 31.23 12.46
CA ALA A 24 1.08 31.27 11.73
C ALA A 24 1.95 30.04 11.98
N VAL A 25 1.89 29.43 13.18
CA VAL A 25 2.66 28.20 13.50
C VAL A 25 2.12 26.95 12.77
N SER A 26 0.82 26.89 12.47
CA SER A 26 0.21 25.76 11.74
C SER A 26 0.59 25.70 10.26
N LEU A 27 1.11 26.77 9.66
CA LEU A 27 1.52 26.83 8.25
C LEU A 27 2.95 26.33 7.99
N PHE A 28 3.73 26.07 9.05
CA PHE A 28 5.13 25.64 8.93
C PHE A 28 5.38 24.19 9.28
N LEU A 29 4.36 23.32 9.29
CA LEU A 29 4.62 21.89 9.36
C LEU A 29 5.14 21.43 7.99
N PRO A 30 6.46 21.20 7.82
CA PRO A 30 6.96 20.62 6.60
C PRO A 30 6.38 19.19 6.52
N SER A 31 5.44 18.98 5.62
CA SER A 31 5.05 17.65 5.20
C SER A 31 6.28 17.04 4.52
N CYS A 32 7.13 16.39 5.32
CA CYS A 32 8.33 15.74 4.86
C CYS A 32 7.93 14.44 4.13
N ASN A 33 7.36 14.59 2.95
CA ASN A 33 7.10 13.48 2.03
C ASN A 33 8.45 13.10 1.39
N LYS A 34 9.31 12.40 2.13
CA LYS A 34 10.52 11.80 1.58
C LYS A 34 10.05 10.77 0.56
N LYS A 35 10.12 11.12 -0.73
CA LYS A 35 9.92 10.14 -1.80
C LYS A 35 10.98 9.05 -1.61
N VAL A 36 10.54 7.85 -1.27
CA VAL A 36 11.40 6.67 -1.23
C VAL A 36 11.95 6.47 -2.63
N LYS A 37 13.25 6.25 -2.74
CA LYS A 37 13.95 5.98 -4.00
C LYS A 37 14.31 4.51 -4.08
N TRP A 38 14.55 4.01 -5.29
CA TRP A 38 15.14 2.69 -5.46
C TRP A 38 16.48 2.61 -4.72
N ILE A 39 16.63 1.57 -3.90
CA ILE A 39 17.86 1.27 -3.19
C ILE A 39 18.70 0.37 -4.09
N ASP A 40 19.91 0.81 -4.37
CA ASP A 40 20.93 -0.02 -5.00
C ASP A 40 21.52 -0.93 -3.93
N VAL A 41 21.25 -2.23 -4.04
CA VAL A 41 21.68 -3.22 -3.05
C VAL A 41 23.14 -3.59 -3.28
N ASP A 42 23.97 -3.51 -2.24
CA ASP A 42 25.36 -3.96 -2.31
C ASP A 42 25.43 -5.44 -2.77
N PRO A 43 26.08 -5.74 -3.90
CA PRO A 43 26.21 -7.10 -4.43
C PRO A 43 26.80 -8.11 -3.45
N THR A 44 27.56 -7.65 -2.45
CA THR A 44 28.15 -8.51 -1.41
C THR A 44 27.10 -9.27 -0.60
N PHE A 45 25.86 -8.76 -0.51
CA PHE A 45 24.76 -9.47 0.16
C PHE A 45 24.40 -10.80 -0.49
N SER A 46 24.78 -11.03 -1.75
CA SER A 46 24.57 -12.33 -2.43
C SER A 46 25.24 -13.51 -1.73
N LYS A 47 26.24 -13.27 -0.86
CA LYS A 47 26.86 -14.30 0.00
C LYS A 47 25.91 -14.80 1.10
N TYR A 48 24.90 -14.04 1.44
CA TYR A 48 24.00 -14.28 2.57
C TYR A 48 22.53 -14.41 2.15
N ILE A 49 22.14 -13.75 1.05
CA ILE A 49 20.77 -13.71 0.52
C ILE A 49 20.79 -14.22 -0.92
N ASP A 50 20.06 -15.30 -1.16
CA ASP A 50 19.90 -15.92 -2.47
C ASP A 50 18.84 -15.20 -3.32
N ALA A 51 17.70 -14.84 -2.69
CA ALA A 51 16.63 -14.12 -3.35
C ALA A 51 15.82 -13.27 -2.37
N TYR A 52 15.17 -12.23 -2.89
CA TYR A 52 14.26 -11.39 -2.13
C TYR A 52 13.22 -10.74 -3.04
N THR A 53 12.05 -10.40 -2.48
CA THR A 53 10.99 -9.70 -3.20
C THR A 53 11.42 -8.26 -3.48
N THR A 54 11.53 -7.90 -4.75
CA THR A 54 11.91 -6.56 -5.21
C THR A 54 11.23 -6.20 -6.54
N GLY A 55 11.47 -4.99 -7.04
CA GLY A 55 10.86 -4.53 -8.28
C GLY A 55 9.40 -4.10 -8.10
N THR A 56 8.60 -4.26 -9.16
CA THR A 56 7.16 -3.96 -9.12
C THR A 56 6.40 -5.22 -8.74
N ILE A 57 5.58 -5.14 -7.68
CA ILE A 57 4.85 -6.26 -7.10
C ILE A 57 3.35 -5.96 -7.02
N SER A 58 2.53 -7.01 -6.95
CA SER A 58 1.11 -6.88 -6.64
C SER A 58 0.90 -6.29 -5.23
N LYS A 59 -0.14 -5.50 -5.04
CA LYS A 59 -0.56 -5.02 -3.71
C LYS A 59 -0.97 -6.15 -2.76
N THR A 60 -1.23 -7.35 -3.28
CA THR A 60 -1.56 -8.55 -2.48
C THR A 60 -0.35 -9.42 -2.19
N ALA A 61 0.83 -9.07 -2.72
CA ALA A 61 2.03 -9.88 -2.60
C ALA A 61 2.52 -10.00 -1.14
N ALA A 62 2.99 -11.19 -0.79
CA ALA A 62 3.84 -11.40 0.38
C ALA A 62 5.29 -11.02 0.07
N ILE A 63 6.03 -10.59 1.08
CA ILE A 63 7.43 -10.18 0.95
C ILE A 63 8.32 -11.31 1.46
N ARG A 64 9.18 -11.86 0.61
CA ARG A 64 10.03 -13.02 0.91
C ARG A 64 11.50 -12.66 0.90
N ILE A 65 12.23 -13.29 1.82
CA ILE A 65 13.70 -13.32 1.85
C ILE A 65 14.11 -14.79 1.86
N LYS A 66 14.97 -15.17 0.93
CA LYS A 66 15.60 -16.49 0.91
C LYS A 66 17.09 -16.35 1.23
N LEU A 67 17.54 -16.96 2.31
CA LEU A 67 18.94 -16.99 2.72
C LEU A 67 19.76 -17.88 1.77
N ALA A 68 21.03 -17.56 1.59
CA ALA A 68 21.96 -18.38 0.79
C ALA A 68 22.29 -19.73 1.47
N THR A 69 22.24 -19.78 2.79
CA THR A 69 22.42 -20.98 3.62
C THR A 69 21.29 -21.10 4.62
N ASP A 70 21.19 -22.24 5.28
CA ASP A 70 20.20 -22.44 6.35
C ASP A 70 20.38 -21.39 7.47
N ALA A 71 19.29 -21.02 8.10
CA ALA A 71 19.29 -20.13 9.25
C ALA A 71 20.12 -20.72 10.41
N SER A 72 20.64 -19.86 11.29
CA SER A 72 21.46 -20.26 12.44
C SER A 72 20.71 -21.16 13.44
N THR A 73 19.40 -21.11 13.44
CA THR A 73 18.51 -21.94 14.26
C THR A 73 17.51 -22.68 13.37
N THR A 74 17.14 -23.89 13.78
CA THR A 74 16.13 -24.67 13.07
C THR A 74 14.74 -24.18 13.41
N HIS A 75 13.89 -24.02 12.39
CA HIS A 75 12.52 -23.58 12.50
C HIS A 75 11.58 -24.57 11.82
N ALA A 76 10.38 -24.73 12.34
CA ALA A 76 9.35 -25.51 11.70
C ALA A 76 8.72 -24.75 10.51
N VAL A 77 8.29 -25.47 9.50
CA VAL A 77 7.53 -24.89 8.37
C VAL A 77 6.22 -24.28 8.90
N GLY A 78 5.97 -23.02 8.58
CA GLY A 78 4.81 -22.26 9.06
C GLY A 78 4.99 -21.67 10.46
N GLU A 79 6.14 -21.81 11.08
CA GLU A 79 6.42 -21.18 12.39
C GLU A 79 6.38 -19.67 12.27
N GLU A 80 5.58 -19.03 13.14
CA GLU A 80 5.53 -17.55 13.22
C GLU A 80 6.82 -17.02 13.85
N VAL A 81 7.43 -16.05 13.17
CA VAL A 81 8.61 -15.35 13.68
C VAL A 81 8.17 -14.35 14.75
N LYS A 82 8.53 -14.61 16.01
CA LYS A 82 8.18 -13.76 17.15
C LYS A 82 8.93 -12.43 17.15
N GLU A 83 10.10 -12.40 16.56
CA GLU A 83 10.93 -11.20 16.49
C GLU A 83 10.54 -10.29 15.32
N SER A 84 10.64 -8.99 15.51
CA SER A 84 10.46 -8.03 14.42
C SER A 84 11.68 -8.05 13.49
N LEU A 85 11.63 -8.91 12.46
CA LEU A 85 12.68 -9.01 11.45
C LEU A 85 12.54 -7.96 10.34
N PHE A 86 11.32 -7.53 10.04
CA PHE A 86 11.03 -6.58 8.97
C PHE A 86 10.61 -5.23 9.51
N SER A 87 11.09 -4.17 8.87
CA SER A 87 10.55 -2.81 9.02
C SER A 87 10.33 -2.19 7.65
N PHE A 88 9.29 -1.39 7.53
CA PHE A 88 8.84 -0.79 6.27
C PHE A 88 8.71 0.72 6.39
N SER A 89 9.03 1.43 5.31
CA SER A 89 8.73 2.84 5.13
C SER A 89 8.10 3.04 3.73
N PRO A 90 6.79 3.42 3.63
CA PRO A 90 5.80 3.57 4.70
C PRO A 90 5.57 2.30 5.53
N SER A 91 5.06 2.48 6.76
CA SER A 91 4.84 1.38 7.70
C SER A 91 3.79 0.38 7.20
N VAL A 92 4.07 -0.92 7.32
CA VAL A 92 3.18 -2.03 6.97
C VAL A 92 3.02 -2.93 8.20
N LYS A 93 1.76 -3.20 8.59
CA LYS A 93 1.44 -4.20 9.62
C LYS A 93 1.34 -5.57 8.98
N GLY A 94 1.85 -6.59 9.67
CA GLY A 94 1.82 -7.96 9.20
C GLY A 94 2.57 -8.90 10.13
N LYS A 95 2.68 -10.14 9.70
CA LYS A 95 3.37 -11.21 10.43
C LYS A 95 4.37 -11.91 9.52
N ALA A 96 5.46 -12.39 10.09
CA ALA A 96 6.46 -13.15 9.38
C ALA A 96 6.38 -14.64 9.77
N PHE A 97 6.68 -15.52 8.81
CA PHE A 97 6.64 -16.97 8.98
C PHE A 97 7.84 -17.62 8.28
N TRP A 98 8.35 -18.69 8.85
CA TRP A 98 9.30 -19.56 8.17
C TRP A 98 8.58 -20.46 7.17
N LEU A 99 8.96 -20.41 5.89
CA LEU A 99 8.45 -21.32 4.86
C LEU A 99 9.29 -22.60 4.76
N ASP A 100 10.58 -22.48 5.04
CA ASP A 100 11.56 -23.56 5.10
C ASP A 100 12.79 -23.10 5.92
N ALA A 101 13.86 -23.91 5.96
CA ALA A 101 15.08 -23.61 6.72
C ALA A 101 15.80 -22.32 6.28
N ARG A 102 15.45 -21.74 5.11
CA ARG A 102 16.13 -20.58 4.51
C ARG A 102 15.19 -19.47 4.11
N THR A 103 13.90 -19.71 4.06
CA THR A 103 12.92 -18.77 3.49
C THR A 103 12.00 -18.21 4.56
N ILE A 104 11.98 -16.89 4.66
CA ILE A 104 11.10 -16.14 5.55
C ILE A 104 10.13 -15.33 4.69
N GLU A 105 8.84 -15.43 5.01
CA GLU A 105 7.76 -14.69 4.35
C GLU A 105 7.09 -13.75 5.32
N PHE A 106 7.00 -12.48 4.96
CA PHE A 106 6.17 -11.49 5.65
C PHE A 106 4.85 -11.34 4.90
N LYS A 107 3.73 -11.55 5.62
CA LYS A 107 2.37 -11.39 5.11
C LYS A 107 1.77 -10.09 5.66
N PRO A 108 1.50 -9.09 4.81
CA PRO A 108 0.75 -7.91 5.23
C PRO A 108 -0.65 -8.30 5.74
N GLU A 109 -1.13 -7.64 6.79
CA GLU A 109 -2.51 -7.82 7.31
C GLU A 109 -3.57 -7.26 6.36
N LYS A 110 -3.20 -6.27 5.56
CA LYS A 110 -4.05 -5.61 4.56
C LYS A 110 -3.27 -5.48 3.28
N TRP A 111 -3.96 -5.36 2.17
CA TRP A 111 -3.36 -5.03 0.90
C TRP A 111 -2.47 -3.79 1.01
N LEU A 112 -1.33 -3.83 0.35
CA LEU A 112 -0.42 -2.69 0.25
C LEU A 112 -1.09 -1.54 -0.51
N THR A 113 -0.67 -0.31 -0.24
CA THR A 113 -1.15 0.86 -1.00
C THR A 113 -0.69 0.74 -2.45
N PRO A 114 -1.58 0.86 -3.45
CA PRO A 114 -1.20 0.83 -4.87
C PRO A 114 -0.31 2.02 -5.25
N ASP A 115 0.57 1.83 -6.26
CA ASP A 115 1.53 2.82 -6.78
C ASP A 115 2.47 3.40 -5.71
N GLU A 116 2.66 2.69 -4.59
CA GLU A 116 3.49 3.12 -3.47
C GLU A 116 4.87 2.45 -3.50
N MET A 117 5.90 3.25 -3.19
CA MET A 117 7.27 2.78 -3.05
C MET A 117 7.55 2.47 -1.58
N TYR A 118 8.01 1.27 -1.29
CA TYR A 118 8.38 0.81 0.04
C TYR A 118 9.89 0.60 0.14
N GLU A 119 10.48 1.19 1.17
CA GLU A 119 11.79 0.78 1.66
C GLU A 119 11.58 -0.32 2.71
N VAL A 120 12.33 -1.41 2.57
CA VAL A 120 12.29 -2.54 3.49
C VAL A 120 13.66 -2.70 4.13
N SER A 121 13.69 -2.85 5.45
CA SER A 121 14.88 -3.26 6.19
C SER A 121 14.61 -4.61 6.85
N PHE A 122 15.48 -5.57 6.57
CA PHE A 122 15.45 -6.93 7.13
C PHE A 122 16.64 -7.15 8.05
N LYS A 123 16.40 -7.62 9.27
CA LYS A 123 17.38 -7.88 10.31
C LYS A 123 18.14 -9.20 10.06
N LEU A 124 18.99 -9.21 9.04
CA LEU A 124 19.74 -10.40 8.60
C LEU A 124 20.59 -10.99 9.72
N GLY A 125 21.25 -10.14 10.53
CA GLY A 125 22.10 -10.58 11.63
C GLY A 125 21.36 -11.31 12.77
N LYS A 126 20.02 -11.31 12.75
CA LYS A 126 19.22 -12.08 13.72
C LYS A 126 18.91 -13.51 13.27
N VAL A 127 19.06 -13.81 12.01
CA VAL A 127 18.69 -15.11 11.42
C VAL A 127 19.91 -15.90 10.91
N THR A 128 21.01 -15.22 10.64
CA THR A 128 22.27 -15.87 10.23
C THR A 128 23.48 -15.08 10.74
N ASN A 129 24.62 -15.77 10.85
CA ASN A 129 25.86 -15.14 11.33
C ASN A 129 26.50 -14.31 10.21
N VAL A 130 26.52 -12.99 10.38
CA VAL A 130 27.10 -12.04 9.41
C VAL A 130 27.95 -10.98 10.13
N PRO A 131 28.95 -10.40 9.47
CA PRO A 131 29.64 -9.21 9.99
C PRO A 131 28.65 -8.07 10.26
N SER A 132 28.90 -7.26 11.30
CA SER A 132 27.99 -6.20 11.74
C SER A 132 27.56 -5.24 10.62
N LYS A 133 28.41 -4.97 9.65
CA LYS A 133 28.09 -4.11 8.49
C LYS A 133 27.00 -4.69 7.56
N TYR A 134 26.72 -5.99 7.65
CA TYR A 134 25.68 -6.69 6.90
C TYR A 134 24.51 -7.12 7.77
N ALA A 135 24.44 -6.69 9.03
CA ALA A 135 23.40 -7.07 9.96
C ALA A 135 21.99 -6.63 9.50
N ASP A 136 21.90 -5.51 8.78
CA ASP A 136 20.68 -4.96 8.23
C ASP A 136 20.73 -4.99 6.70
N PHE A 137 19.84 -5.78 6.09
CA PHE A 137 19.64 -5.82 4.65
C PHE A 137 18.54 -4.87 4.24
N ARG A 138 18.85 -3.88 3.39
CA ARG A 138 17.90 -2.85 2.94
C ARG A 138 17.68 -2.95 1.44
N PHE A 139 16.44 -2.90 1.04
CA PHE A 139 16.02 -2.93 -0.37
C PHE A 139 14.72 -2.14 -0.55
N SER A 140 14.27 -2.00 -1.79
CA SER A 140 13.01 -1.34 -2.10
C SER A 140 12.16 -2.17 -3.06
N MET A 141 10.86 -1.95 -2.98
CA MET A 141 9.86 -2.50 -3.87
C MET A 141 8.78 -1.46 -4.14
N LYS A 142 8.07 -1.59 -5.24
CA LYS A 142 6.96 -0.71 -5.61
C LYS A 142 5.74 -1.55 -5.95
N THR A 143 4.56 -1.14 -5.48
CA THR A 143 3.32 -1.78 -5.90
C THR A 143 2.89 -1.32 -7.28
N VAL A 144 2.16 -2.18 -7.98
CA VAL A 144 1.61 -1.89 -9.32
C VAL A 144 0.77 -0.62 -9.26
N LYS A 145 0.96 0.25 -10.26
CA LYS A 145 0.10 1.42 -10.45
C LYS A 145 -1.26 0.97 -10.98
N PRO A 146 -2.37 1.39 -10.35
CA PRO A 146 -3.70 1.03 -10.82
C PRO A 146 -3.92 1.53 -12.24
N SER A 147 -4.37 0.62 -13.10
CA SER A 147 -4.85 0.93 -14.44
C SER A 147 -5.79 -0.17 -14.91
N PHE A 148 -6.54 0.10 -15.95
CA PHE A 148 -7.38 -0.89 -16.59
C PHE A 148 -7.34 -0.74 -18.10
N ARG A 149 -7.69 -1.81 -18.80
CA ARG A 149 -7.91 -1.84 -20.25
C ARG A 149 -9.32 -2.31 -20.48
N LEU A 150 -10.05 -1.63 -21.35
CA LEU A 150 -11.35 -2.04 -21.83
C LEU A 150 -11.21 -2.41 -23.30
N THR A 151 -11.65 -3.61 -23.65
CA THR A 151 -11.71 -4.09 -25.04
C THR A 151 -13.16 -4.47 -25.32
N ASP A 152 -13.73 -3.99 -26.43
CA ASP A 152 -15.06 -4.36 -26.85
C ASP A 152 -15.03 -5.23 -28.10
N GLU A 153 -16.05 -6.07 -28.27
CA GLU A 153 -16.22 -6.96 -29.43
C GLU A 153 -17.16 -6.37 -30.49
N GLY A 154 -17.59 -5.12 -30.30
CA GLY A 154 -18.60 -4.48 -31.15
C GLY A 154 -20.03 -4.96 -30.90
N LEU A 155 -20.97 -4.28 -31.53
CA LEU A 155 -22.39 -4.61 -31.43
C LEU A 155 -22.69 -5.86 -32.25
N ARG A 156 -23.38 -6.83 -31.61
CA ARG A 156 -23.82 -8.08 -32.24
C ARG A 156 -25.32 -8.27 -32.03
N SER A 157 -25.98 -8.99 -32.95
CA SER A 157 -27.37 -9.39 -32.75
C SER A 157 -27.48 -10.28 -31.50
N SER A 158 -28.41 -9.94 -30.61
CA SER A 158 -28.68 -10.72 -29.41
C SER A 158 -29.54 -11.99 -29.66
N GLY A 159 -29.93 -12.26 -30.90
CA GLY A 159 -30.91 -13.30 -31.23
C GLY A 159 -32.37 -12.90 -30.93
N VAL A 160 -32.59 -11.76 -30.32
CA VAL A 160 -33.91 -11.19 -30.05
C VAL A 160 -34.21 -10.07 -31.06
N LYS A 161 -35.38 -10.09 -31.69
CA LYS A 161 -35.77 -9.07 -32.69
C LYS A 161 -35.61 -7.64 -32.13
N ASN A 162 -34.94 -6.80 -32.90
CA ASN A 162 -34.65 -5.39 -32.55
C ASN A 162 -33.78 -5.20 -31.30
N LYS A 163 -32.99 -6.20 -30.90
CA LYS A 163 -32.05 -6.08 -29.81
C LYS A 163 -30.61 -6.39 -30.28
N MET A 164 -29.69 -5.58 -29.81
CA MET A 164 -28.27 -5.78 -29.97
C MET A 164 -27.63 -5.99 -28.59
N SER A 165 -26.52 -6.70 -28.57
CA SER A 165 -25.64 -6.83 -27.38
C SER A 165 -24.28 -6.27 -27.69
N LEU A 166 -23.67 -5.69 -26.69
CA LEU A 166 -22.25 -5.29 -26.67
C LEU A 166 -21.56 -6.14 -25.60
N SER A 167 -20.55 -6.88 -25.99
CA SER A 167 -19.69 -7.65 -25.10
C SER A 167 -18.29 -7.03 -25.08
N GLY A 168 -17.56 -7.25 -24.02
CA GLY A 168 -16.18 -6.80 -23.91
C GLY A 168 -15.54 -7.27 -22.62
N ASP A 169 -14.22 -7.09 -22.53
CA ASP A 169 -13.40 -7.46 -21.39
C ASP A 169 -12.85 -6.19 -20.74
N LEU A 170 -12.93 -6.14 -19.41
CA LEU A 170 -12.22 -5.16 -18.60
C LEU A 170 -11.14 -5.86 -17.81
N GLU A 171 -9.89 -5.56 -18.12
CA GLU A 171 -8.69 -6.12 -17.49
C GLU A 171 -8.07 -5.07 -16.57
N THR A 172 -7.80 -5.43 -15.30
CA THR A 172 -7.09 -4.57 -14.35
C THR A 172 -5.62 -4.93 -14.27
N ALA A 173 -4.75 -3.96 -13.98
CA ALA A 173 -3.30 -4.18 -13.92
C ALA A 173 -2.88 -5.00 -12.68
N ASP A 174 -3.72 -5.08 -11.67
CA ASP A 174 -3.49 -5.85 -10.44
C ASP A 174 -4.84 -6.37 -9.94
N VAL A 175 -4.81 -7.27 -8.95
CA VAL A 175 -6.00 -7.82 -8.30
C VAL A 175 -6.84 -6.67 -7.74
N GLU A 176 -8.13 -6.64 -8.06
CA GLU A 176 -9.07 -5.63 -7.60
C GLU A 176 -10.33 -6.26 -7.00
N ASP A 177 -11.02 -5.51 -6.15
CA ASP A 177 -12.35 -5.91 -5.68
C ASP A 177 -13.36 -5.79 -6.82
N GLY A 178 -13.99 -6.92 -7.21
CA GLY A 178 -14.93 -6.99 -8.33
C GLY A 178 -16.05 -5.96 -8.24
N LYS A 179 -16.59 -5.69 -7.04
CA LYS A 179 -17.64 -4.68 -6.84
C LYS A 179 -17.15 -3.25 -7.07
N GLN A 180 -15.87 -2.98 -6.89
CA GLN A 180 -15.28 -1.68 -7.23
C GLN A 180 -15.02 -1.59 -8.73
N VAL A 181 -14.59 -2.67 -9.35
CA VAL A 181 -14.38 -2.75 -10.82
C VAL A 181 -15.70 -2.51 -11.55
N GLU A 182 -16.81 -3.12 -11.12
CA GLU A 182 -18.13 -2.93 -11.72
C GLU A 182 -18.59 -1.46 -11.78
N LYS A 183 -18.10 -0.61 -10.86
CA LYS A 183 -18.43 0.82 -10.82
C LYS A 183 -17.66 1.66 -11.84
N LEU A 184 -16.64 1.10 -12.49
CA LEU A 184 -15.81 1.82 -13.45
C LEU A 184 -16.54 2.07 -14.77
N LEU A 185 -17.59 1.26 -15.09
CA LEU A 185 -18.30 1.36 -16.35
C LEU A 185 -19.77 1.74 -16.14
N ILE A 186 -20.22 2.64 -16.99
CA ILE A 186 -21.62 2.99 -17.14
C ILE A 186 -21.97 2.83 -18.63
N ALA A 187 -23.01 2.05 -18.94
CA ALA A 187 -23.54 1.95 -20.28
C ALA A 187 -24.82 2.77 -20.41
N GLN A 188 -24.92 3.57 -21.46
CA GLN A 188 -26.07 4.43 -21.70
C GLN A 188 -26.50 4.38 -23.17
N GLN A 189 -27.79 4.47 -23.39
CA GLN A 189 -28.42 4.68 -24.70
C GLN A 189 -29.52 5.73 -24.57
N ASN A 190 -29.49 6.78 -25.40
CA ASN A 190 -30.47 7.86 -25.38
C ASN A 190 -30.72 8.42 -23.96
N ASN A 191 -29.69 8.72 -23.21
CA ASN A 191 -29.72 9.19 -21.82
C ASN A 191 -30.31 8.21 -20.78
N SER A 192 -30.58 6.97 -21.17
CA SER A 192 -31.05 5.91 -20.26
C SER A 192 -29.95 4.95 -19.94
N ASN A 193 -29.82 4.62 -18.65
CA ASN A 193 -28.82 3.64 -18.24
C ASN A 193 -29.19 2.23 -18.71
N LEU A 194 -28.22 1.52 -19.28
CA LEU A 194 -28.36 0.13 -19.66
C LEU A 194 -27.82 -0.75 -18.52
N LYS A 195 -28.40 -1.95 -18.39
CA LYS A 195 -27.91 -2.94 -17.45
C LYS A 195 -26.65 -3.59 -18.02
N ILE A 196 -25.56 -3.59 -17.22
CA ILE A 196 -24.35 -4.37 -17.47
C ILE A 196 -24.47 -5.67 -16.67
N SER A 197 -24.13 -6.80 -17.30
CA SER A 197 -23.96 -8.08 -16.62
C SER A 197 -22.48 -8.41 -16.56
N TRP A 198 -21.99 -8.74 -15.38
CA TRP A 198 -20.59 -9.00 -15.14
C TRP A 198 -20.32 -10.49 -14.93
N GLN A 199 -19.19 -10.95 -15.43
CA GLN A 199 -18.60 -12.23 -15.11
C GLN A 199 -17.15 -11.98 -14.69
N HIS A 200 -16.79 -12.41 -13.50
CA HIS A 200 -15.42 -12.26 -12.97
C HIS A 200 -14.65 -13.55 -13.23
N ASN A 201 -13.43 -13.40 -13.75
CA ASN A 201 -12.46 -14.48 -13.93
C ASN A 201 -11.28 -14.13 -13.00
N ASP A 202 -11.16 -14.88 -11.90
CA ASP A 202 -10.07 -14.77 -10.91
C ASP A 202 -8.82 -15.54 -11.37
#